data_23aa1d399fa8cc4a941d9242118f082c
#
_entry.id   23aa1d399fa8cc4a941d9242118f082c
#
_cell.length_a   1.000
_cell.length_b   1.000
_cell.length_c   1.000
_cell.angle_alpha   90.00
_cell.angle_beta   90.00
_cell.angle_gamma   90.00
#
_symmetry.space_group_name_H-M   'P 1'
#
loop_
_entity.id
_entity.type
_entity.pdbx_description
1 polymer ?
#
loop_
_entity_poly.entity_id
_entity_poly.type
_entity_poly.pdbx_seq_one_letter_code
_entity_poly.pdbx_strand_id
1 'polypeptide(L)'
;IRGFDYMNYNPLYGWDDQTTERIIEWGTERNGIPTVCWHINVPKDFANYELGDEVGWQDCNYKPTDTDFNTANAIVEGTKEYEYVMLTIKTLAEELKKVQDAGVPIIFRPYHEAEGNTNTDGSGSWFWWGKSGAEVYKKLWKQLYTTLTEEYGIHNLIWEYNSYDYSTSPQWYPGDDCVDIVGYDKYNCVYNRHDGKTSGPNEDAISSTFYTLVNLTNGKKLVSMPENDTVPSLENIEIEKANWLYFCIWYDNGSDNFLSGTDKNDPETLKEMYQSDYCITLSELPDWKNYKNGGDTPTTTTATTDSGSETTTTVTTEVVIGDVNGDGVINVVDAMLLKRYLLAENAEDATYNTVWDWNQDETCDVLDVVGLTKFLLRKD
;
A
#
# COMPACT_ATOMS: atom_id res chain seq x y z
N ILE A 1 -4.18 -8.99 6.51
CA ILE A 1 -4.95 -7.91 5.89
C ILE A 1 -6.38 -8.40 5.61
N ARG A 2 -7.37 -7.50 5.71
CA ARG A 2 -8.74 -7.70 5.25
C ARG A 2 -9.23 -6.42 4.58
N GLY A 3 -9.80 -6.56 3.37
CA GLY A 3 -10.37 -5.47 2.60
C GLY A 3 -11.79 -5.10 3.03
N PHE A 4 -12.11 -3.81 2.98
CA PHE A 4 -13.42 -3.21 3.24
C PHE A 4 -13.66 -2.06 2.27
N ASP A 5 -14.92 -1.64 2.13
CA ASP A 5 -15.30 -0.52 1.28
C ASP A 5 -16.35 0.34 1.99
N TYR A 6 -16.13 1.65 2.03
CA TYR A 6 -17.07 2.62 2.58
C TYR A 6 -18.11 3.12 1.56
N MET A 7 -18.30 2.45 0.45
CA MET A 7 -19.22 2.84 -0.63
C MET A 7 -20.63 3.18 -0.14
N ASN A 8 -21.15 2.44 0.85
CA ASN A 8 -22.51 2.60 1.33
C ASN A 8 -22.69 3.75 2.33
N TYR A 9 -21.60 4.26 2.91
CA TYR A 9 -21.64 5.41 3.83
C TYR A 9 -21.50 6.70 3.03
N ASN A 10 -22.63 7.21 2.55
CA ASN A 10 -22.68 8.38 1.70
C ASN A 10 -23.94 9.22 2.00
N PRO A 11 -23.97 10.52 1.61
CA PRO A 11 -25.11 11.41 1.91
C PRO A 11 -26.35 11.19 1.05
N LEU A 12 -26.35 10.20 0.13
CA LEU A 12 -27.43 9.96 -0.83
C LEU A 12 -28.47 8.98 -0.26
N TYR A 13 -28.07 7.73 -0.04
CA TYR A 13 -28.95 6.68 0.50
C TYR A 13 -28.54 6.22 1.91
N GLY A 14 -27.31 6.51 2.34
CA GLY A 14 -26.84 6.33 3.72
C GLY A 14 -27.07 4.93 4.28
N TRP A 15 -26.60 3.91 3.58
CA TRP A 15 -26.88 2.52 3.95
C TRP A 15 -25.84 2.00 4.95
N ASP A 16 -26.25 1.83 6.20
CA ASP A 16 -25.40 1.19 7.20
C ASP A 16 -25.37 -0.33 6.97
N ASP A 17 -24.26 -0.82 6.45
CA ASP A 17 -23.99 -2.24 6.23
C ASP A 17 -23.08 -2.85 7.29
N GLN A 18 -22.82 -2.14 8.39
CA GLN A 18 -21.95 -2.50 9.51
C GLN A 18 -20.47 -2.63 9.14
N THR A 19 -20.01 -1.96 8.08
CA THR A 19 -18.60 -1.99 7.70
C THR A 19 -17.71 -1.39 8.79
N THR A 20 -18.12 -0.29 9.42
CA THR A 20 -17.40 0.35 10.52
C THR A 20 -17.22 -0.60 11.70
N GLU A 21 -18.27 -1.29 12.12
CA GLU A 21 -18.25 -2.25 13.22
C GLU A 21 -17.35 -3.46 12.90
N ARG A 22 -17.41 -3.94 11.66
CA ARG A 22 -16.54 -5.04 11.20
C ARG A 22 -15.06 -4.65 11.11
N ILE A 23 -14.76 -3.40 10.76
CA ILE A 23 -13.38 -2.86 10.80
C ILE A 23 -12.89 -2.82 12.26
N ILE A 24 -13.72 -2.31 13.17
CA ILE A 24 -13.40 -2.23 14.60
C ILE A 24 -13.20 -3.64 15.16
N GLU A 25 -14.12 -4.58 14.95
CA GLU A 25 -13.97 -5.98 15.37
C GLU A 25 -12.66 -6.59 14.84
N TRP A 26 -12.39 -6.40 13.53
CA TRP A 26 -11.19 -6.94 12.91
C TRP A 26 -9.90 -6.44 13.56
N GLY A 27 -9.83 -5.13 13.87
CA GLY A 27 -8.67 -4.52 14.52
C GLY A 27 -8.58 -4.83 16.01
N THR A 28 -9.70 -4.78 16.75
CA THR A 28 -9.67 -4.90 18.22
C THR A 28 -9.67 -6.35 18.72
N GLU A 29 -10.52 -7.20 18.15
CA GLU A 29 -10.73 -8.55 18.65
C GLU A 29 -9.84 -9.58 17.93
N ARG A 30 -9.55 -9.34 16.65
CA ARG A 30 -8.78 -10.26 15.84
C ARG A 30 -7.31 -9.87 15.65
N ASN A 31 -6.89 -8.71 16.16
CA ASN A 31 -5.55 -8.16 15.94
C ASN A 31 -5.19 -8.00 14.46
N GLY A 32 -6.17 -7.88 13.57
CA GLY A 32 -5.97 -7.76 12.13
C GLY A 32 -5.71 -6.34 11.69
N ILE A 33 -5.18 -6.17 10.48
CA ILE A 33 -4.95 -4.87 9.85
C ILE A 33 -6.01 -4.68 8.76
N PRO A 34 -6.92 -3.69 8.87
CA PRO A 34 -7.89 -3.37 7.83
C PRO A 34 -7.25 -2.54 6.70
N THR A 35 -7.56 -2.88 5.45
CA THR A 35 -7.38 -2.00 4.30
C THR A 35 -8.76 -1.60 3.78
N VAL A 36 -8.93 -0.33 3.43
CA VAL A 36 -10.24 0.23 3.11
C VAL A 36 -10.17 1.06 1.85
N CYS A 37 -10.89 0.66 0.82
CA CYS A 37 -11.15 1.50 -0.34
C CYS A 37 -12.43 2.31 -0.15
N TRP A 38 -12.69 3.22 -1.08
CA TRP A 38 -13.87 4.07 -1.03
C TRP A 38 -14.39 4.35 -2.43
N HIS A 39 -15.41 3.60 -2.86
CA HIS A 39 -16.15 3.89 -4.06
C HIS A 39 -17.16 4.99 -3.80
N ILE A 40 -16.92 6.16 -4.37
CA ILE A 40 -17.69 7.37 -4.06
C ILE A 40 -18.78 7.56 -5.09
N ASN A 41 -20.02 7.25 -4.68
CA ASN A 41 -21.18 7.45 -5.50
C ASN A 41 -21.52 8.95 -5.63
N VAL A 42 -21.96 9.35 -6.82
CA VAL A 42 -22.57 10.63 -7.12
C VAL A 42 -23.91 10.42 -7.81
N PRO A 43 -24.88 11.32 -7.71
CA PRO A 43 -26.13 11.24 -8.47
C PRO A 43 -25.85 11.15 -9.97
N LYS A 44 -26.60 10.31 -10.68
CA LYS A 44 -26.53 10.22 -12.15
C LYS A 44 -26.97 11.52 -12.81
N ASP A 45 -28.06 12.11 -12.32
CA ASP A 45 -28.59 13.42 -12.72
C ASP A 45 -28.14 14.47 -11.68
N PHE A 46 -26.85 14.78 -11.64
CA PHE A 46 -26.28 15.71 -10.68
C PHE A 46 -26.76 17.15 -10.95
N ALA A 47 -27.04 17.49 -12.20
CA ALA A 47 -27.52 18.83 -12.56
C ALA A 47 -28.81 19.20 -11.82
N ASN A 48 -29.74 18.25 -11.66
CA ASN A 48 -31.03 18.44 -10.98
C ASN A 48 -31.03 18.00 -9.49
N TYR A 49 -29.92 17.44 -8.99
CA TYR A 49 -29.78 17.10 -7.58
C TYR A 49 -29.66 18.36 -6.71
N GLU A 50 -30.36 18.42 -5.60
CA GLU A 50 -30.16 19.45 -4.58
C GLU A 50 -29.35 18.86 -3.41
N LEU A 51 -28.42 19.66 -2.85
CA LEU A 51 -27.54 19.19 -1.78
C LEU A 51 -28.35 18.76 -0.55
N GLY A 52 -28.19 17.51 -0.15
CA GLY A 52 -28.89 16.92 0.99
C GLY A 52 -30.15 16.14 0.63
N ASP A 53 -30.52 16.09 -0.63
CA ASP A 53 -31.61 15.22 -1.09
C ASP A 53 -31.20 13.73 -0.97
N GLU A 54 -32.16 12.89 -0.58
CA GLU A 54 -31.97 11.44 -0.67
C GLU A 54 -32.12 10.99 -2.13
N VAL A 55 -31.15 10.18 -2.58
CA VAL A 55 -31.14 9.59 -3.93
C VAL A 55 -30.94 8.09 -3.81
N GLY A 56 -31.84 7.30 -4.42
CA GLY A 56 -31.76 5.85 -4.37
C GLY A 56 -30.44 5.31 -4.97
N TRP A 57 -29.96 4.19 -4.45
CA TRP A 57 -28.70 3.58 -4.91
C TRP A 57 -28.67 3.29 -6.42
N GLN A 58 -29.84 3.02 -7.04
CA GLN A 58 -29.95 2.78 -8.49
C GLN A 58 -29.77 4.05 -9.32
N ASP A 59 -29.96 5.23 -8.72
CA ASP A 59 -29.83 6.53 -9.36
C ASP A 59 -28.49 7.21 -9.06
N CYS A 60 -27.56 6.46 -8.48
CA CYS A 60 -26.20 6.86 -8.19
C CYS A 60 -25.20 6.02 -8.99
N ASN A 61 -24.01 6.53 -9.20
CA ASN A 61 -22.90 5.78 -9.76
C ASN A 61 -21.56 6.49 -9.47
N TYR A 62 -20.48 5.75 -9.52
CA TYR A 62 -19.10 6.26 -9.49
C TYR A 62 -18.44 6.30 -10.87
N LYS A 63 -19.11 5.79 -11.92
CA LYS A 63 -18.57 5.76 -13.29
C LYS A 63 -18.82 7.09 -13.99
N PRO A 64 -17.80 7.70 -14.63
CA PRO A 64 -17.92 9.02 -15.25
C PRO A 64 -18.82 9.05 -16.48
N THR A 65 -19.17 7.90 -17.05
CA THR A 65 -20.09 7.78 -18.20
C THR A 65 -21.57 7.85 -17.79
N ASP A 66 -21.85 7.61 -16.52
CA ASP A 66 -23.20 7.41 -16.00
C ASP A 66 -23.70 8.60 -15.14
N THR A 67 -22.93 9.67 -15.11
CA THR A 67 -23.25 10.89 -14.34
C THR A 67 -22.85 12.13 -15.11
N ASP A 68 -23.54 13.23 -14.87
CA ASP A 68 -23.15 14.57 -15.35
C ASP A 68 -22.36 15.39 -14.30
N PHE A 69 -21.89 14.74 -13.23
CA PHE A 69 -21.01 15.32 -12.23
C PHE A 69 -19.73 15.85 -12.85
N ASN A 70 -19.44 17.15 -12.67
CA ASN A 70 -18.25 17.76 -13.22
C ASN A 70 -17.08 17.72 -12.22
N THR A 71 -16.19 16.75 -12.36
CA THR A 71 -15.03 16.56 -11.49
C THR A 71 -14.14 17.82 -11.36
N ALA A 72 -14.02 18.62 -12.42
CA ALA A 72 -13.20 19.85 -12.37
C ALA A 72 -13.75 20.87 -11.37
N ASN A 73 -15.06 20.89 -11.15
CA ASN A 73 -15.69 21.77 -10.17
C ASN A 73 -15.52 21.28 -8.72
N ALA A 74 -15.27 19.99 -8.52
CA ALA A 74 -15.16 19.40 -7.18
C ALA A 74 -13.99 19.97 -6.34
N ILE A 75 -13.06 20.67 -6.97
CA ILE A 75 -11.92 21.36 -6.32
C ILE A 75 -12.09 22.90 -6.32
N VAL A 76 -13.27 23.42 -6.71
CA VAL A 76 -13.55 24.85 -6.79
C VAL A 76 -14.59 25.21 -5.74
N GLU A 77 -14.14 25.86 -4.67
CA GLU A 77 -14.99 26.29 -3.55
C GLU A 77 -16.20 27.10 -4.03
N GLY A 78 -17.36 26.80 -3.46
CA GLY A 78 -18.64 27.45 -3.78
C GLY A 78 -19.36 26.84 -5.00
N THR A 79 -18.82 25.85 -5.66
CA THR A 79 -19.56 25.05 -6.66
C THR A 79 -20.37 23.96 -5.98
N LYS A 80 -21.42 23.48 -6.61
CA LYS A 80 -22.26 22.43 -6.07
C LYS A 80 -21.49 21.11 -5.93
N GLU A 81 -20.61 20.82 -6.87
CA GLU A 81 -19.74 19.62 -6.83
C GLU A 81 -18.75 19.67 -5.66
N TYR A 82 -18.17 20.83 -5.37
CA TYR A 82 -17.30 21.01 -4.21
C TYR A 82 -18.06 20.76 -2.91
N GLU A 83 -19.23 21.41 -2.74
CA GLU A 83 -20.08 21.25 -1.56
C GLU A 83 -20.54 19.80 -1.37
N TYR A 84 -20.86 19.11 -2.48
CA TYR A 84 -21.18 17.69 -2.44
C TYR A 84 -20.00 16.82 -1.96
N VAL A 85 -18.78 17.06 -2.49
CA VAL A 85 -17.59 16.33 -2.05
C VAL A 85 -17.32 16.59 -0.57
N MET A 86 -17.43 17.83 -0.10
CA MET A 86 -17.25 18.16 1.32
C MET A 86 -18.32 17.49 2.21
N LEU A 87 -19.56 17.41 1.76
CA LEU A 87 -20.62 16.67 2.45
C LEU A 87 -20.31 15.17 2.52
N THR A 88 -19.81 14.60 1.44
CA THR A 88 -19.42 13.18 1.38
C THR A 88 -18.22 12.89 2.29
N ILE A 89 -17.21 13.77 2.31
CA ILE A 89 -16.06 13.66 3.22
C ILE A 89 -16.53 13.75 4.69
N LYS A 90 -17.47 14.62 5.00
CA LYS A 90 -18.04 14.72 6.35
C LYS A 90 -18.69 13.40 6.79
N THR A 91 -19.53 12.81 5.94
CA THR A 91 -20.16 11.51 6.23
C THR A 91 -19.13 10.41 6.48
N LEU A 92 -18.07 10.36 5.65
CA LEU A 92 -16.95 9.43 5.86
C LEU A 92 -16.21 9.71 7.18
N ALA A 93 -15.92 10.98 7.49
CA ALA A 93 -15.19 11.36 8.70
C ALA A 93 -15.92 10.93 9.98
N GLU A 94 -17.26 10.96 10.00
CA GLU A 94 -18.08 10.48 11.12
C GLU A 94 -17.82 8.98 11.38
N GLU A 95 -17.68 8.18 10.34
CA GLU A 95 -17.38 6.76 10.44
C GLU A 95 -15.91 6.49 10.82
N LEU A 96 -14.98 7.17 10.16
CA LEU A 96 -13.55 7.06 10.48
C LEU A 96 -13.24 7.47 11.93
N LYS A 97 -14.00 8.43 12.47
CA LYS A 97 -13.86 8.85 13.86
C LYS A 97 -14.20 7.72 14.84
N LYS A 98 -15.23 6.91 14.56
CA LYS A 98 -15.57 5.75 15.39
C LYS A 98 -14.42 4.73 15.40
N VAL A 99 -13.80 4.48 14.26
CA VAL A 99 -12.65 3.57 14.14
C VAL A 99 -11.42 4.13 14.87
N GLN A 100 -11.17 5.44 14.75
CA GLN A 100 -10.09 6.11 15.48
C GLN A 100 -10.30 6.03 17.01
N ASP A 101 -11.52 6.28 17.48
CA ASP A 101 -11.85 6.22 18.91
C ASP A 101 -11.71 4.79 19.47
N ALA A 102 -11.87 3.77 18.61
CA ALA A 102 -11.57 2.37 18.95
C ALA A 102 -10.07 2.03 18.91
N GLY A 103 -9.19 2.97 18.50
CA GLY A 103 -7.74 2.78 18.42
C GLY A 103 -7.28 1.87 17.29
N VAL A 104 -8.05 1.76 16.21
CA VAL A 104 -7.74 0.91 15.05
C VAL A 104 -7.14 1.75 13.92
N PRO A 105 -5.90 1.49 13.49
CA PRO A 105 -5.35 2.10 12.27
C PRO A 105 -5.94 1.44 11.03
N ILE A 106 -6.05 2.21 9.95
CA ILE A 106 -6.59 1.80 8.66
C ILE A 106 -5.56 2.08 7.57
N ILE A 107 -5.27 1.12 6.70
CA ILE A 107 -4.67 1.40 5.40
C ILE A 107 -5.80 1.93 4.51
N PHE A 108 -5.81 3.23 4.25
CA PHE A 108 -6.88 3.91 3.54
C PHE A 108 -6.50 4.21 2.10
N ARG A 109 -7.24 3.66 1.16
CA ARG A 109 -7.00 3.71 -0.28
C ARG A 109 -8.16 4.43 -1.01
N PRO A 110 -8.32 5.75 -0.81
CA PRO A 110 -9.34 6.53 -1.50
C PRO A 110 -8.95 6.80 -2.95
N TYR A 111 -9.91 7.17 -3.78
CA TYR A 111 -9.70 7.61 -5.15
C TYR A 111 -8.80 6.67 -5.98
N HIS A 112 -8.90 5.36 -5.72
CA HIS A 112 -8.12 4.34 -6.39
C HIS A 112 -8.41 4.28 -7.89
N GLU A 113 -7.48 3.70 -8.64
CA GLU A 113 -7.58 3.48 -10.10
C GLU A 113 -7.95 4.74 -10.92
N ALA A 114 -7.54 5.92 -10.47
CA ALA A 114 -7.94 7.20 -11.06
C ALA A 114 -7.47 7.38 -12.51
N GLU A 115 -6.27 6.87 -12.83
CA GLU A 115 -5.74 7.00 -14.20
C GLU A 115 -6.50 6.17 -15.21
N GLY A 116 -7.07 5.01 -14.81
CA GLY A 116 -7.76 4.08 -15.69
C GLY A 116 -6.86 3.58 -16.82
N ASN A 117 -6.78 4.37 -17.89
CA ASN A 117 -5.88 4.16 -19.02
C ASN A 117 -4.74 5.19 -19.04
N THR A 118 -3.84 5.11 -20.02
CA THR A 118 -2.57 5.85 -20.09
C THR A 118 -2.67 7.38 -20.19
N ASN A 119 -3.85 7.97 -20.31
CA ASN A 119 -4.00 9.42 -20.56
C ASN A 119 -4.03 10.23 -19.27
N THR A 120 -3.29 11.33 -19.24
CA THR A 120 -3.23 12.26 -18.08
C THR A 120 -4.34 13.32 -18.07
N ASP A 121 -5.14 13.41 -19.13
CA ASP A 121 -6.26 14.33 -19.29
C ASP A 121 -7.59 13.81 -18.69
N GLY A 122 -7.60 12.57 -18.19
CA GLY A 122 -8.77 11.90 -17.63
C GLY A 122 -9.68 11.24 -18.65
N SER A 123 -9.35 11.28 -19.94
CA SER A 123 -10.19 10.67 -21.01
C SER A 123 -10.30 9.16 -20.88
N GLY A 124 -9.33 8.49 -20.25
CA GLY A 124 -9.31 7.05 -20.00
C GLY A 124 -9.79 6.63 -18.62
N SER A 125 -10.22 7.55 -17.76
CA SER A 125 -10.61 7.26 -16.39
C SER A 125 -11.83 6.36 -16.30
N TRP A 126 -11.81 5.41 -15.34
CA TRP A 126 -12.93 4.51 -15.06
C TRP A 126 -13.87 5.06 -13.98
N PHE A 127 -13.38 6.02 -13.20
CA PHE A 127 -14.07 6.63 -12.09
C PHE A 127 -14.12 8.16 -12.23
N TRP A 128 -15.19 8.79 -11.68
CA TRP A 128 -15.37 10.23 -11.82
C TRP A 128 -14.21 11.04 -11.24
N TRP A 129 -13.55 10.57 -10.19
CA TRP A 129 -12.43 11.27 -9.55
C TRP A 129 -11.17 11.40 -10.41
N GLY A 130 -11.03 10.57 -11.44
CA GLY A 130 -9.97 10.69 -12.46
C GLY A 130 -10.38 11.49 -13.69
N LYS A 131 -11.67 11.76 -13.90
CA LYS A 131 -12.24 12.25 -15.16
C LYS A 131 -11.68 13.56 -15.68
N SER A 132 -11.23 14.44 -14.78
CA SER A 132 -10.66 15.74 -15.15
C SER A 132 -9.12 15.77 -15.15
N GLY A 133 -8.49 14.58 -15.16
CA GLY A 133 -7.06 14.42 -15.33
C GLY A 133 -6.23 14.57 -14.07
N ALA A 134 -4.95 14.33 -14.22
CA ALA A 134 -3.99 14.20 -13.14
C ALA A 134 -3.90 15.43 -12.23
N GLU A 135 -3.95 16.63 -12.78
CA GLU A 135 -3.83 17.87 -12.00
C GLU A 135 -5.04 18.12 -11.09
N VAL A 136 -6.25 17.78 -11.55
CA VAL A 136 -7.47 17.87 -10.73
C VAL A 136 -7.46 16.77 -9.68
N TYR A 137 -7.08 15.55 -10.06
CA TYR A 137 -6.95 14.42 -9.16
C TYR A 137 -6.04 14.71 -7.96
N LYS A 138 -4.83 15.24 -8.20
CA LYS A 138 -3.90 15.59 -7.11
C LYS A 138 -4.48 16.62 -6.15
N LYS A 139 -5.29 17.55 -6.65
CA LYS A 139 -5.99 18.54 -5.80
C LYS A 139 -7.11 17.90 -5.00
N LEU A 140 -7.89 16.98 -5.60
CA LEU A 140 -8.89 16.18 -4.88
C LEU A 140 -8.26 15.36 -3.76
N TRP A 141 -7.13 14.71 -4.04
CA TRP A 141 -6.38 13.94 -3.03
C TRP A 141 -5.96 14.83 -1.85
N LYS A 142 -5.34 15.98 -2.14
CA LYS A 142 -4.89 16.92 -1.10
C LYS A 142 -6.05 17.54 -0.34
N GLN A 143 -7.17 17.85 -1.00
CA GLN A 143 -8.40 18.31 -0.37
C GLN A 143 -8.90 17.28 0.64
N LEU A 144 -9.02 16.00 0.25
CA LEU A 144 -9.44 14.92 1.14
C LEU A 144 -8.46 14.75 2.31
N TYR A 145 -7.15 14.69 2.02
CA TYR A 145 -6.11 14.54 3.02
C TYR A 145 -6.17 15.65 4.07
N THR A 146 -6.15 16.90 3.63
CA THR A 146 -6.17 18.08 4.53
C THR A 146 -7.47 18.14 5.33
N THR A 147 -8.62 17.92 4.69
CA THR A 147 -9.92 17.96 5.36
C THR A 147 -10.01 16.88 6.45
N LEU A 148 -9.63 15.64 6.15
CA LEU A 148 -9.67 14.56 7.16
C LEU A 148 -8.68 14.79 8.29
N THR A 149 -7.44 15.21 7.98
CA THR A 149 -6.39 15.33 8.99
C THR A 149 -6.48 16.61 9.81
N GLU A 150 -6.73 17.77 9.18
CA GLU A 150 -6.67 19.08 9.85
C GLU A 150 -8.04 19.53 10.35
N GLU A 151 -9.13 19.30 9.60
CA GLU A 151 -10.45 19.76 9.99
C GLU A 151 -11.19 18.75 10.89
N TYR A 152 -11.13 17.45 10.54
CA TYR A 152 -11.78 16.38 11.32
C TYR A 152 -10.87 15.70 12.33
N GLY A 153 -9.55 15.95 12.32
CA GLY A 153 -8.59 15.38 13.26
C GLY A 153 -8.48 13.86 13.17
N ILE A 154 -8.59 13.31 11.97
CA ILE A 154 -8.44 11.87 11.72
C ILE A 154 -6.97 11.56 11.50
N HIS A 155 -6.36 10.81 12.44
CA HIS A 155 -4.92 10.53 12.47
C HIS A 155 -4.56 9.04 12.53
N ASN A 156 -5.54 8.16 12.32
CA ASN A 156 -5.35 6.71 12.31
C ASN A 156 -5.27 6.13 10.89
N LEU A 157 -5.09 6.97 9.88
CA LEU A 157 -5.01 6.55 8.48
C LEU A 157 -3.56 6.41 8.02
N ILE A 158 -3.26 5.30 7.34
CA ILE A 158 -2.07 5.06 6.54
C ILE A 158 -2.49 5.24 5.09
N TRP A 159 -2.01 6.29 4.43
CA TRP A 159 -2.50 6.72 3.13
C TRP A 159 -1.88 5.89 2.00
N GLU A 160 -2.70 5.13 1.31
CA GLU A 160 -2.30 4.29 0.20
C GLU A 160 -2.78 4.85 -1.14
N TYR A 161 -1.82 5.27 -1.96
CA TYR A 161 -2.06 5.74 -3.32
C TYR A 161 -2.00 4.58 -4.29
N ASN A 162 -3.05 4.39 -5.10
CA ASN A 162 -3.07 3.38 -6.14
C ASN A 162 -2.51 3.95 -7.45
N SER A 163 -1.49 3.30 -8.01
CA SER A 163 -0.80 3.71 -9.23
C SER A 163 -0.79 2.59 -10.26
N TYR A 164 -0.57 2.96 -11.52
CA TYR A 164 -0.18 2.04 -12.58
C TYR A 164 1.30 2.19 -12.93
N ASP A 165 1.80 1.41 -13.88
CA ASP A 165 3.20 1.39 -14.33
C ASP A 165 3.38 2.03 -15.72
N TYR A 166 2.43 2.87 -16.14
CA TYR A 166 2.53 3.62 -17.38
C TYR A 166 3.57 4.74 -17.27
N SER A 167 4.16 5.13 -18.39
CA SER A 167 5.08 6.27 -18.43
C SER A 167 4.44 7.59 -18.00
N THR A 168 3.10 7.66 -17.97
CA THR A 168 2.29 8.80 -17.53
C THR A 168 1.94 8.78 -16.05
N SER A 169 2.02 7.62 -15.40
CA SER A 169 1.62 7.43 -13.99
C SER A 169 2.29 8.40 -13.01
N PRO A 170 3.57 8.77 -13.17
CA PRO A 170 4.19 9.76 -12.26
C PRO A 170 3.49 11.12 -12.22
N GLN A 171 2.71 11.48 -13.24
CA GLN A 171 1.98 12.75 -13.27
C GLN A 171 0.77 12.77 -12.32
N TRP A 172 0.26 11.58 -11.96
CA TRP A 172 -0.88 11.41 -11.06
C TRP A 172 -0.49 11.36 -9.58
N TYR A 173 0.79 11.12 -9.28
CA TYR A 173 1.26 10.98 -7.91
C TYR A 173 1.07 12.26 -7.10
N PRO A 174 0.32 12.24 -5.97
CA PRO A 174 -0.02 13.44 -5.22
C PRO A 174 1.13 14.01 -4.38
N GLY A 175 2.14 13.23 -4.09
CA GLY A 175 3.36 13.65 -3.39
C GLY A 175 3.67 12.85 -2.13
N ASP A 176 4.95 12.83 -1.75
CA ASP A 176 5.47 12.08 -0.60
C ASP A 176 4.90 12.55 0.75
N ASP A 177 4.39 13.79 0.80
CA ASP A 177 3.87 14.47 1.99
C ASP A 177 2.48 13.97 2.43
N CYS A 178 1.76 13.30 1.53
CA CYS A 178 0.40 12.81 1.76
C CYS A 178 0.17 11.37 1.29
N VAL A 179 1.24 10.60 1.11
CA VAL A 179 1.20 9.18 0.73
C VAL A 179 2.18 8.39 1.60
N ASP A 180 1.75 7.27 2.14
CA ASP A 180 2.57 6.36 2.93
C ASP A 180 2.92 5.08 2.17
N ILE A 181 1.99 4.56 1.36
CA ILE A 181 2.12 3.33 0.58
C ILE A 181 1.71 3.61 -0.86
N VAL A 182 2.38 2.94 -1.81
CA VAL A 182 1.99 2.94 -3.23
C VAL A 182 1.50 1.55 -3.60
N GLY A 183 0.24 1.45 -4.04
CA GLY A 183 -0.41 0.20 -4.42
C GLY A 183 -0.54 0.02 -5.92
N TYR A 184 -0.65 -1.23 -6.37
CA TYR A 184 -0.98 -1.63 -7.73
C TYR A 184 -2.05 -2.72 -7.72
N ASP A 185 -3.15 -2.51 -8.46
CA ASP A 185 -4.22 -3.48 -8.58
C ASP A 185 -3.92 -4.45 -9.73
N LYS A 186 -3.62 -5.71 -9.37
CA LYS A 186 -3.19 -6.75 -10.32
C LYS A 186 -4.39 -7.58 -10.76
N TYR A 187 -5.00 -7.22 -11.89
CA TYR A 187 -6.07 -8.00 -12.50
C TYR A 187 -5.70 -8.45 -13.91
N ASN A 188 -6.15 -9.65 -14.26
CA ASN A 188 -6.11 -10.21 -15.63
C ASN A 188 -4.78 -9.91 -16.35
N CYS A 189 -3.67 -10.11 -15.65
CA CYS A 189 -2.33 -9.72 -16.09
C CYS A 189 -1.77 -10.60 -17.20
N VAL A 190 -2.56 -10.86 -18.24
CA VAL A 190 -2.12 -11.64 -19.42
C VAL A 190 -0.88 -11.00 -20.04
N TYR A 191 -0.77 -9.69 -20.00
CA TYR A 191 0.36 -8.93 -20.56
C TYR A 191 1.65 -9.06 -19.75
N ASN A 192 1.55 -9.40 -18.45
CA ASN A 192 2.69 -9.47 -17.55
C ASN A 192 3.10 -10.90 -17.24
N ARG A 193 2.56 -11.91 -17.95
CA ARG A 193 2.93 -13.30 -17.67
C ARG A 193 4.11 -13.74 -18.52
N HIS A 194 5.03 -14.43 -17.87
CA HIS A 194 6.25 -14.96 -18.49
C HIS A 194 6.26 -16.49 -18.59
N ASP A 195 5.18 -17.17 -18.16
CA ASP A 195 5.03 -18.63 -18.21
C ASP A 195 4.60 -19.19 -19.58
N GLY A 196 4.38 -18.31 -20.57
CA GLY A 196 3.95 -18.68 -21.92
C GLY A 196 2.50 -19.13 -22.04
N LYS A 197 1.70 -19.06 -20.96
CA LYS A 197 0.27 -19.40 -20.97
C LYS A 197 -0.57 -18.18 -21.38
N THR A 198 -1.76 -18.45 -21.88
CA THR A 198 -2.74 -17.40 -22.26
C THR A 198 -3.99 -17.40 -21.38
N SER A 199 -4.06 -18.29 -20.40
CA SER A 199 -5.19 -18.44 -19.47
C SER A 199 -4.76 -19.17 -18.21
N GLY A 200 -5.62 -19.21 -17.21
CA GLY A 200 -5.37 -19.78 -15.88
C GLY A 200 -4.62 -18.80 -14.97
N PRO A 201 -4.30 -19.22 -13.75
CA PRO A 201 -3.64 -18.37 -12.76
C PRO A 201 -2.38 -17.70 -13.33
N ASN A 202 -2.22 -16.40 -13.09
CA ASN A 202 -1.00 -15.67 -13.41
C ASN A 202 -0.21 -15.43 -12.12
N GLU A 203 0.66 -16.37 -11.80
CA GLU A 203 1.49 -16.40 -10.59
C GLU A 203 2.77 -15.57 -10.70
N ASP A 204 2.91 -14.77 -11.75
CA ASP A 204 4.03 -13.86 -11.96
C ASP A 204 4.09 -12.82 -10.84
N ALA A 205 5.29 -12.58 -10.32
CA ALA A 205 5.53 -11.56 -9.29
C ALA A 205 5.43 -10.13 -9.83
N ILE A 206 5.31 -9.96 -11.15
CA ILE A 206 5.28 -8.67 -11.86
C ILE A 206 6.35 -7.69 -11.37
N SER A 207 7.58 -8.18 -11.26
CA SER A 207 8.69 -7.42 -10.67
C SER A 207 8.99 -6.12 -11.42
N SER A 208 8.78 -6.05 -12.73
CA SER A 208 8.95 -4.80 -13.50
C SER A 208 8.00 -3.71 -13.00
N THR A 209 6.73 -4.06 -12.74
CA THR A 209 5.74 -3.15 -12.14
C THR A 209 6.14 -2.78 -10.73
N PHE A 210 6.48 -3.77 -9.88
CA PHE A 210 6.95 -3.54 -8.52
C PHE A 210 8.08 -2.49 -8.46
N TYR A 211 9.14 -2.69 -9.25
CA TYR A 211 10.27 -1.75 -9.26
C TYR A 211 9.94 -0.40 -9.90
N THR A 212 8.97 -0.34 -10.82
CA THR A 212 8.47 0.94 -11.34
C THR A 212 7.82 1.75 -10.22
N LEU A 213 7.02 1.11 -9.36
CA LEU A 213 6.41 1.77 -8.21
C LEU A 213 7.44 2.15 -7.13
N VAL A 214 8.41 1.29 -6.86
CA VAL A 214 9.54 1.62 -5.97
C VAL A 214 10.27 2.87 -6.46
N ASN A 215 10.54 2.95 -7.76
CA ASN A 215 11.23 4.09 -8.37
C ASN A 215 10.39 5.37 -8.38
N LEU A 216 9.05 5.27 -8.41
CA LEU A 216 8.16 6.43 -8.35
C LEU A 216 8.45 7.32 -7.13
N THR A 217 8.82 6.72 -6.01
CA THR A 217 9.11 7.41 -4.75
C THR A 217 10.60 7.36 -4.38
N ASN A 218 11.47 6.96 -5.29
CA ASN A 218 12.89 6.72 -5.01
C ASN A 218 13.13 5.77 -3.81
N GLY A 219 12.29 4.74 -3.69
CA GLY A 219 12.36 3.76 -2.61
C GLY A 219 11.97 4.26 -1.22
N LYS A 220 11.31 5.42 -1.11
CA LYS A 220 10.92 5.99 0.19
C LYS A 220 9.61 5.42 0.73
N LYS A 221 8.78 4.84 -0.11
CA LYS A 221 7.47 4.31 0.26
C LYS A 221 7.42 2.81 0.03
N LEU A 222 6.65 2.12 0.88
CA LEU A 222 6.36 0.70 0.70
C LEU A 222 5.47 0.50 -0.52
N VAL A 223 5.57 -0.68 -1.14
CA VAL A 223 4.79 -1.03 -2.34
C VAL A 223 3.93 -2.24 -2.04
N SER A 224 2.65 -2.18 -2.39
CA SER A 224 1.64 -3.18 -2.07
C SER A 224 0.84 -3.63 -3.29
N MET A 225 0.09 -4.72 -3.11
CA MET A 225 -0.88 -5.22 -4.07
C MET A 225 -2.28 -5.21 -3.40
N PRO A 226 -2.92 -4.03 -3.29
CA PRO A 226 -4.15 -3.85 -2.49
C PRO A 226 -5.38 -4.53 -3.08
N GLU A 227 -5.35 -4.82 -4.38
CA GLU A 227 -6.32 -5.68 -5.05
C GLU A 227 -5.61 -6.62 -6.02
N ASN A 228 -6.05 -7.87 -6.07
CA ASN A 228 -5.55 -8.81 -7.06
C ASN A 228 -6.54 -9.95 -7.34
N ASP A 229 -6.42 -10.52 -8.53
CA ASP A 229 -7.12 -11.76 -8.91
C ASP A 229 -6.31 -13.01 -8.57
N THR A 230 -5.00 -12.98 -8.75
CA THR A 230 -4.08 -14.10 -8.54
C THR A 230 -2.95 -13.70 -7.60
N VAL A 231 -2.68 -14.54 -6.60
CA VAL A 231 -1.51 -14.38 -5.74
C VAL A 231 -0.26 -14.82 -6.50
N PRO A 232 0.81 -14.03 -6.51
CA PRO A 232 2.09 -14.46 -7.05
C PRO A 232 2.63 -15.70 -6.33
N SER A 233 3.32 -16.59 -7.03
CA SER A 233 3.97 -17.72 -6.36
C SER A 233 5.13 -17.26 -5.47
N LEU A 234 5.37 -17.99 -4.40
CA LEU A 234 6.49 -17.71 -3.49
C LEU A 234 7.81 -17.75 -4.24
N GLU A 235 8.02 -18.76 -5.09
CA GLU A 235 9.23 -18.91 -5.90
C GLU A 235 9.50 -17.67 -6.76
N ASN A 236 8.47 -17.14 -7.46
CA ASN A 236 8.63 -15.95 -8.30
C ASN A 236 8.98 -14.71 -7.46
N ILE A 237 8.32 -14.50 -6.32
CA ILE A 237 8.65 -13.38 -5.42
C ILE A 237 10.09 -13.48 -4.91
N GLU A 238 10.52 -14.66 -4.48
CA GLU A 238 11.86 -14.87 -3.93
C GLU A 238 12.96 -14.70 -4.98
N ILE A 239 12.75 -15.22 -6.19
CA ILE A 239 13.70 -15.09 -7.29
C ILE A 239 13.80 -13.64 -7.77
N GLU A 240 12.67 -12.99 -7.98
CA GLU A 240 12.60 -11.65 -8.57
C GLU A 240 12.76 -10.53 -7.54
N LYS A 241 12.74 -10.88 -6.24
CA LYS A 241 12.82 -9.92 -5.12
C LYS A 241 11.74 -8.83 -5.15
N ALA A 242 10.57 -9.16 -5.69
CA ALA A 242 9.40 -8.29 -5.69
C ALA A 242 8.64 -8.44 -4.37
N ASN A 243 9.17 -7.86 -3.31
CA ASN A 243 8.66 -7.99 -1.94
C ASN A 243 7.44 -7.09 -1.72
N TRP A 244 6.30 -7.49 -2.27
CA TRP A 244 5.04 -6.80 -2.04
C TRP A 244 4.70 -6.77 -0.55
N LEU A 245 4.41 -5.58 0.00
CA LEU A 245 4.08 -5.39 1.42
C LEU A 245 2.91 -6.28 1.85
N TYR A 246 1.91 -6.35 1.02
CA TYR A 246 0.80 -7.28 1.16
C TYR A 246 0.11 -7.50 -0.19
N PHE A 247 -0.71 -8.52 -0.27
CA PHE A 247 -1.69 -8.73 -1.34
C PHE A 247 -3.08 -8.91 -0.71
N CYS A 248 -4.13 -8.51 -1.45
CA CYS A 248 -5.51 -8.66 -1.02
C CYS A 248 -6.37 -9.14 -2.20
N ILE A 249 -6.66 -10.43 -2.22
CA ILE A 249 -7.49 -11.03 -3.28
C ILE A 249 -8.89 -10.41 -3.21
N TRP A 250 -9.41 -10.01 -4.38
CA TRP A 250 -10.80 -9.53 -4.45
C TRP A 250 -11.77 -10.64 -4.07
N TYR A 251 -12.94 -10.29 -3.56
CA TYR A 251 -13.90 -11.26 -3.03
C TYR A 251 -14.62 -12.04 -4.13
N ASP A 252 -15.07 -13.25 -3.79
CA ASP A 252 -15.93 -14.06 -4.65
C ASP A 252 -17.34 -13.44 -4.68
N ASN A 253 -17.83 -13.12 -5.88
CA ASN A 253 -19.12 -12.43 -6.05
C ASN A 253 -20.18 -13.28 -6.74
N GLY A 254 -19.87 -14.57 -6.98
CA GLY A 254 -20.75 -15.57 -7.60
C GLY A 254 -20.68 -15.60 -9.12
N SER A 255 -20.26 -14.53 -9.80
CA SER A 255 -19.91 -14.52 -11.23
C SER A 255 -18.42 -14.68 -11.43
N ASP A 256 -17.63 -14.03 -10.58
CA ASP A 256 -16.18 -14.11 -10.53
C ASP A 256 -15.76 -14.64 -9.15
N ASN A 257 -15.09 -15.76 -9.14
CA ASN A 257 -14.62 -16.40 -7.92
C ASN A 257 -13.09 -16.20 -7.83
N PHE A 258 -12.68 -15.03 -7.36
CA PHE A 258 -11.28 -14.64 -7.34
C PHE A 258 -10.45 -15.50 -6.38
N LEU A 259 -10.98 -15.82 -5.20
CA LEU A 259 -10.29 -16.66 -4.21
C LEU A 259 -10.48 -18.16 -4.47
N SER A 260 -11.71 -18.59 -4.71
CA SER A 260 -12.05 -20.02 -4.81
C SER A 260 -11.98 -20.58 -6.23
N GLY A 261 -11.87 -19.73 -7.25
CA GLY A 261 -11.79 -20.14 -8.65
C GLY A 261 -10.40 -20.62 -9.04
N THR A 262 -10.30 -21.85 -9.52
CA THR A 262 -9.03 -22.46 -9.95
C THR A 262 -8.48 -21.87 -11.26
N ASP A 263 -9.26 -21.05 -11.95
CA ASP A 263 -8.82 -20.23 -13.08
C ASP A 263 -8.08 -18.97 -12.64
N LYS A 264 -8.19 -18.59 -11.37
CA LYS A 264 -7.53 -17.42 -10.75
C LYS A 264 -6.40 -17.83 -9.82
N ASN A 265 -6.62 -18.81 -8.96
CA ASN A 265 -5.64 -19.24 -7.99
C ASN A 265 -5.51 -20.76 -7.96
N ASP A 266 -4.28 -21.25 -8.05
CA ASP A 266 -3.98 -22.65 -7.81
C ASP A 266 -4.00 -22.94 -6.30
N PRO A 267 -4.75 -23.96 -5.81
CA PRO A 267 -4.84 -24.23 -4.39
C PRO A 267 -3.51 -24.64 -3.73
N GLU A 268 -2.60 -25.29 -4.45
CA GLU A 268 -1.29 -25.65 -3.90
C GLU A 268 -0.38 -24.43 -3.80
N THR A 269 -0.40 -23.53 -4.80
CA THR A 269 0.32 -22.23 -4.74
C THR A 269 -0.17 -21.37 -3.57
N LEU A 270 -1.49 -21.27 -3.37
CA LEU A 270 -2.04 -20.56 -2.21
C LEU A 270 -1.59 -21.18 -0.90
N LYS A 271 -1.63 -22.50 -0.81
CA LYS A 271 -1.22 -23.21 0.40
C LYS A 271 0.27 -23.02 0.68
N GLU A 272 1.13 -23.12 -0.34
CA GLU A 272 2.55 -22.86 -0.21
C GLU A 272 2.81 -21.44 0.29
N MET A 273 2.17 -20.43 -0.32
CA MET A 273 2.28 -19.04 0.10
C MET A 273 1.87 -18.84 1.56
N TYR A 274 0.65 -19.27 1.94
CA TYR A 274 0.11 -19.03 3.30
C TYR A 274 0.77 -19.89 4.40
N GLN A 275 1.53 -20.93 4.05
CA GLN A 275 2.29 -21.75 4.98
C GLN A 275 3.79 -21.46 5.01
N SER A 276 4.24 -20.50 4.19
CA SER A 276 5.64 -20.09 4.13
C SER A 276 6.00 -19.14 5.27
N ASP A 277 7.26 -19.11 5.63
CA ASP A 277 7.80 -18.10 6.57
C ASP A 277 7.79 -16.68 5.96
N TYR A 278 7.58 -16.54 4.65
CA TYR A 278 7.48 -15.26 3.97
C TYR A 278 6.14 -14.55 4.22
N CYS A 279 5.04 -15.31 4.18
CA CYS A 279 3.69 -14.77 4.33
C CYS A 279 3.28 -14.72 5.80
N ILE A 280 3.27 -13.54 6.39
CA ILE A 280 2.80 -13.36 7.76
C ILE A 280 1.27 -13.45 7.79
N THR A 281 0.75 -14.51 8.38
CA THR A 281 -0.69 -14.72 8.56
C THR A 281 -1.22 -14.04 9.84
N LEU A 282 -2.54 -14.02 10.02
CA LEU A 282 -3.19 -13.36 11.16
C LEU A 282 -2.67 -13.86 12.52
N SER A 283 -2.39 -15.17 12.63
CA SER A 283 -1.89 -15.78 13.87
C SER A 283 -0.42 -15.45 14.18
N GLU A 284 0.31 -14.95 13.22
CA GLU A 284 1.74 -14.61 13.31
C GLU A 284 1.98 -13.11 13.44
N LEU A 285 0.93 -12.30 13.28
CA LEU A 285 1.05 -10.86 13.47
C LEU A 285 1.55 -10.54 14.88
N PRO A 286 2.58 -9.69 15.02
CA PRO A 286 3.02 -9.22 16.32
C PRO A 286 1.92 -8.42 17.01
N ASP A 287 2.05 -8.21 18.30
CA ASP A 287 1.19 -7.28 19.05
C ASP A 287 1.54 -5.83 18.67
N TRP A 288 1.07 -5.41 17.49
CA TRP A 288 1.33 -4.09 16.94
C TRP A 288 0.74 -2.96 17.81
N LYS A 289 -0.28 -3.23 18.63
CA LYS A 289 -0.90 -2.25 19.53
C LYS A 289 0.03 -1.84 20.68
N ASN A 290 0.87 -2.75 21.12
CA ASN A 290 1.84 -2.54 22.17
C ASN A 290 3.28 -2.44 21.66
N TYR A 291 3.46 -2.35 20.32
CA TYR A 291 4.78 -2.23 19.72
C TYR A 291 5.43 -0.90 20.13
N LYS A 292 6.50 -1.00 20.91
CA LYS A 292 7.22 0.19 21.36
C LYS A 292 8.13 0.68 20.25
N ASN A 293 7.92 1.91 19.81
CA ASN A 293 8.83 2.58 18.86
C ASN A 293 10.27 2.53 19.36
N GLY A 294 11.12 1.79 18.68
CA GLY A 294 12.57 1.79 18.86
C GLY A 294 13.09 0.93 20.01
N GLY A 295 13.10 -0.35 19.83
CA GLY A 295 13.93 -1.24 20.63
C GLY A 295 13.24 -2.52 21.06
N ASP A 296 13.22 -3.46 20.17
CA ASP A 296 13.52 -4.87 20.40
C ASP A 296 13.16 -5.59 19.08
N THR A 297 14.19 -5.97 18.35
CA THR A 297 14.07 -6.90 17.21
C THR A 297 13.32 -8.15 17.73
N PRO A 298 12.30 -8.69 17.02
CA PRO A 298 11.64 -9.90 17.43
C PRO A 298 12.66 -11.01 17.58
N THR A 299 12.94 -11.39 18.81
CA THR A 299 13.72 -12.59 19.09
C THR A 299 12.83 -13.77 18.76
N THR A 300 13.17 -14.51 17.73
CA THR A 300 12.57 -15.80 17.45
C THR A 300 12.77 -16.68 18.68
N THR A 301 11.72 -16.89 19.45
CA THR A 301 11.77 -17.73 20.64
C THR A 301 11.71 -19.17 20.20
N THR A 302 12.87 -19.79 19.96
CA THR A 302 12.97 -21.23 19.95
C THR A 302 12.77 -21.72 21.38
N ALA A 303 11.69 -22.38 21.65
CA ALA A 303 11.44 -23.00 22.93
C ALA A 303 12.46 -24.12 23.18
N THR A 304 13.44 -23.86 24.03
CA THR A 304 14.25 -24.90 24.64
C THR A 304 13.97 -24.95 26.13
N THR A 305 13.52 -26.09 26.58
CA THR A 305 13.29 -26.44 27.98
C THR A 305 14.60 -26.51 28.75
N ASP A 306 14.61 -25.77 29.85
CA ASP A 306 15.20 -25.97 31.18
C ASP A 306 16.62 -26.53 31.35
N SER A 307 17.50 -25.75 31.95
CA SER A 307 18.01 -25.92 33.32
C SER A 307 19.23 -25.03 33.60
N GLY A 308 19.06 -24.15 34.53
CA GLY A 308 19.97 -23.55 35.52
C GLY A 308 21.47 -23.38 35.26
N SER A 309 21.87 -22.11 35.09
CA SER A 309 23.02 -21.53 35.83
C SER A 309 23.20 -20.07 35.38
N GLU A 310 23.15 -19.14 36.33
CA GLU A 310 23.50 -17.73 36.07
C GLU A 310 24.98 -17.60 35.75
N THR A 311 25.26 -17.11 34.57
CA THR A 311 26.57 -16.54 34.24
C THR A 311 26.34 -15.26 33.44
N THR A 312 26.62 -14.14 34.04
CA THR A 312 26.60 -12.81 33.43
C THR A 312 27.70 -12.78 32.33
N THR A 313 27.31 -12.96 31.09
CA THR A 313 28.20 -12.77 29.95
C THR A 313 27.89 -11.41 29.34
N THR A 314 28.83 -10.50 29.42
CA THR A 314 28.81 -9.23 28.67
C THR A 314 28.94 -9.58 27.19
N VAL A 315 27.85 -9.46 26.43
CA VAL A 315 27.87 -9.63 24.97
C VAL A 315 28.41 -8.32 24.38
N THR A 316 29.66 -8.34 23.98
CA THR A 316 30.21 -7.37 23.03
C THR A 316 29.66 -7.76 21.65
N THR A 317 28.73 -6.98 21.10
CA THR A 317 28.31 -7.09 19.70
C THR A 317 29.55 -6.84 18.84
N GLU A 318 30.05 -7.87 18.17
CA GLU A 318 31.06 -7.71 17.13
C GLU A 318 30.43 -6.85 16.02
N VAL A 319 31.09 -5.73 15.73
CA VAL A 319 30.73 -4.87 14.59
C VAL A 319 31.11 -5.63 13.32
N VAL A 320 30.13 -6.00 12.50
CA VAL A 320 30.36 -6.71 11.24
C VAL A 320 30.46 -5.68 10.11
N ILE A 321 31.66 -5.47 9.59
CA ILE A 321 31.93 -4.53 8.49
C ILE A 321 31.16 -5.01 7.24
N GLY A 322 30.39 -4.10 6.63
CA GLY A 322 29.57 -4.40 5.46
C GLY A 322 28.12 -4.79 5.78
N ASP A 323 27.77 -4.96 7.05
CA ASP A 323 26.38 -5.11 7.50
C ASP A 323 25.81 -3.72 7.77
N VAL A 324 25.37 -3.07 6.70
CA VAL A 324 24.97 -1.65 6.70
C VAL A 324 23.64 -1.43 7.42
N ASN A 325 22.77 -2.42 7.41
CA ASN A 325 21.45 -2.37 8.05
C ASN A 325 21.44 -2.94 9.49
N GLY A 326 22.53 -3.61 9.90
CA GLY A 326 22.67 -4.17 11.26
C GLY A 326 21.84 -5.44 11.50
N ASP A 327 21.47 -6.18 10.44
CA ASP A 327 20.67 -7.39 10.56
C ASP A 327 21.50 -8.68 10.79
N GLY A 328 22.84 -8.56 10.83
CA GLY A 328 23.78 -9.64 11.03
C GLY A 328 24.12 -10.43 9.77
N VAL A 329 23.62 -10.03 8.59
CA VAL A 329 23.83 -10.74 7.32
C VAL A 329 24.29 -9.78 6.23
N ILE A 330 25.52 -9.94 5.76
CA ILE A 330 26.01 -9.13 4.63
C ILE A 330 25.38 -9.66 3.33
N ASN A 331 24.55 -8.83 2.68
CA ASN A 331 23.82 -9.16 1.46
C ASN A 331 23.63 -7.95 0.52
N VAL A 332 22.87 -8.11 -0.56
CA VAL A 332 22.66 -7.06 -1.55
C VAL A 332 21.96 -5.81 -0.98
N VAL A 333 21.18 -5.96 0.09
CA VAL A 333 20.51 -4.83 0.75
C VAL A 333 21.54 -3.85 1.33
N ASP A 334 22.63 -4.36 1.89
CA ASP A 334 23.71 -3.54 2.44
C ASP A 334 24.41 -2.74 1.36
N ALA A 335 24.71 -3.36 0.23
CA ALA A 335 25.30 -2.66 -0.90
C ALA A 335 24.36 -1.58 -1.47
N MET A 336 23.06 -1.83 -1.48
CA MET A 336 22.04 -0.84 -1.90
C MET A 336 21.95 0.33 -0.91
N LEU A 337 21.97 0.06 0.39
CA LEU A 337 21.92 1.08 1.43
C LEU A 337 23.17 1.95 1.42
N LEU A 338 24.35 1.35 1.30
CA LEU A 338 25.61 2.07 1.19
C LEU A 338 25.62 2.96 -0.05
N LYS A 339 25.21 2.43 -1.21
CA LYS A 339 25.06 3.22 -2.44
C LYS A 339 24.10 4.40 -2.26
N ARG A 340 22.94 4.16 -1.62
CA ARG A 340 21.93 5.20 -1.35
C ARG A 340 22.50 6.30 -0.45
N TYR A 341 23.25 5.93 0.57
CA TYR A 341 23.92 6.88 1.46
C TYR A 341 24.87 7.79 0.70
N LEU A 342 25.73 7.23 -0.15
CA LEU A 342 26.70 8.00 -0.93
C LEU A 342 26.08 8.88 -2.01
N LEU A 343 24.85 8.60 -2.45
CA LEU A 343 24.10 9.38 -3.43
C LEU A 343 23.18 10.44 -2.79
N ALA A 344 23.09 10.48 -1.45
CA ALA A 344 22.27 11.48 -0.77
C ALA A 344 22.92 12.87 -0.88
N GLU A 345 22.13 13.90 -1.23
CA GLU A 345 22.59 15.28 -1.44
C GLU A 345 23.24 15.94 -0.19
N ASN A 346 23.10 15.34 1.00
CA ASN A 346 23.60 15.84 2.28
C ASN A 346 24.71 14.92 2.87
N ALA A 347 25.48 14.27 2.04
CA ALA A 347 26.58 13.38 2.50
C ALA A 347 27.67 14.11 3.31
N GLU A 348 27.71 15.45 3.27
CA GLU A 348 28.68 16.25 4.03
C GLU A 348 28.39 16.28 5.56
N ASP A 349 27.18 15.93 6.00
CA ASP A 349 26.78 15.89 7.42
C ASP A 349 26.84 14.47 8.05
N ALA A 350 27.25 13.48 7.28
CA ALA A 350 27.26 12.10 7.74
C ALA A 350 28.53 11.81 8.54
N THR A 351 28.35 11.50 9.81
CA THR A 351 29.41 10.95 10.66
C THR A 351 29.92 9.65 10.06
N TYR A 352 31.24 9.55 9.89
CA TYR A 352 31.94 8.33 9.50
C TYR A 352 31.41 7.12 10.29
N ASN A 353 31.05 6.06 9.59
CA ASN A 353 30.58 4.82 10.18
C ASN A 353 31.49 3.65 9.75
N THR A 354 32.20 3.08 10.70
CA THR A 354 33.16 1.97 10.47
C THR A 354 32.49 0.73 9.85
N VAL A 355 31.20 0.53 9.99
CA VAL A 355 30.44 -0.56 9.37
C VAL A 355 30.35 -0.38 7.86
N TRP A 356 30.35 0.85 7.37
CA TRP A 356 30.16 1.21 5.97
C TRP A 356 31.48 1.32 5.19
N ASP A 357 32.61 1.42 5.90
CA ASP A 357 33.94 1.44 5.34
C ASP A 357 34.43 -0.01 5.10
N TRP A 358 34.03 -0.52 3.94
CA TRP A 358 34.30 -1.91 3.55
C TRP A 358 35.80 -2.19 3.36
N ASN A 359 36.52 -1.25 2.78
CA ASN A 359 37.97 -1.39 2.48
C ASN A 359 38.86 -0.94 3.64
N GLN A 360 38.29 -0.36 4.71
CA GLN A 360 38.94 0.09 5.94
C GLN A 360 40.03 1.16 5.70
N ASP A 361 39.74 2.09 4.79
CA ASP A 361 40.65 3.21 4.47
C ASP A 361 40.29 4.52 5.21
N GLU A 362 39.36 4.46 6.20
CA GLU A 362 38.87 5.55 7.01
C GLU A 362 37.99 6.55 6.21
N THR A 363 37.52 6.16 5.02
CA THR A 363 36.57 6.93 4.24
C THR A 363 35.37 6.04 3.86
N CYS A 364 34.19 6.64 3.67
CA CYS A 364 33.03 5.95 3.12
C CYS A 364 32.76 6.52 1.73
N ASP A 365 33.18 5.80 0.70
CA ASP A 365 33.08 6.27 -0.69
C ASP A 365 32.63 5.17 -1.68
N VAL A 366 32.69 5.47 -2.96
CA VAL A 366 32.29 4.53 -4.02
C VAL A 366 33.14 3.24 -4.03
N LEU A 367 34.35 3.25 -3.49
CA LEU A 367 35.21 2.07 -3.45
C LEU A 367 34.67 1.03 -2.47
N ASP A 368 34.01 1.44 -1.41
CA ASP A 368 33.30 0.56 -0.46
C ASP A 368 32.14 -0.16 -1.13
N VAL A 369 31.31 0.57 -1.86
CA VAL A 369 30.21 -0.03 -2.65
C VAL A 369 30.76 -1.03 -3.66
N VAL A 370 31.83 -0.69 -4.36
CA VAL A 370 32.49 -1.58 -5.35
C VAL A 370 33.07 -2.82 -4.66
N GLY A 371 33.71 -2.63 -3.51
CA GLY A 371 34.32 -3.71 -2.72
C GLY A 371 33.25 -4.68 -2.20
N LEU A 372 32.24 -4.16 -1.56
CA LEU A 372 31.07 -4.93 -1.03
C LEU A 372 30.34 -5.67 -2.16
N THR A 373 30.07 -4.99 -3.27
CA THR A 373 29.43 -5.63 -4.43
C THR A 373 30.27 -6.77 -5.00
N LYS A 374 31.58 -6.59 -5.13
CA LYS A 374 32.51 -7.67 -5.58
C LYS A 374 32.54 -8.85 -4.63
N PHE A 375 32.43 -8.60 -3.32
CA PHE A 375 32.33 -9.66 -2.32
C PHE A 375 31.06 -10.48 -2.51
N LEU A 376 29.92 -9.79 -2.65
CA LEU A 376 28.63 -10.44 -2.83
C LEU A 376 28.54 -11.27 -4.12
N LEU A 377 29.13 -10.78 -5.21
CA LEU A 377 29.18 -11.51 -6.49
C LEU A 377 30.14 -12.74 -6.48
N ARG A 378 30.93 -12.93 -5.44
CA ARG A 378 31.84 -14.09 -5.28
C ARG A 378 31.33 -15.11 -4.27
N LYS A 379 30.22 -14.82 -3.63
CA LYS A 379 29.55 -15.75 -2.72
C LYS A 379 28.70 -16.70 -3.59
N ASP A 380 29.33 -17.79 -4.09
CA ASP A 380 28.64 -18.94 -4.70
C ASP A 380 28.01 -19.82 -3.62
#